data_21ca132908da24d1f65c2953d372675c
#
_entry.id   21ca132908da24d1f65c2953d372675c
#
_cell.length_a   1.000
_cell.length_b   1.000
_cell.length_c   1.000
_cell.angle_alpha   90.00
_cell.angle_beta   90.00
_cell.angle_gamma   90.00
#
_symmetry.space_group_name_H-M   'P 1'
#
loop_
_entity.id
_entity.type
_entity.pdbx_description
1 polymer ?
#
loop_
_entity_poly.entity_id
_entity_poly.type
_entity_poly.pdbx_seq_one_letter_code
_entity_poly.pdbx_strand_id
1 'polypeptide(L)'
;MMLRFARSRRADAGTALLEVLLALALFVVAAAIVTSGMSASTHNLDRQRRNTHAANLAATVLAEIQLGIRSPAEAGEQPFAAPFDKWTAELVVSPTETETGGASGLLRVEVIIRHQESVLVRRLTQIIRVPDSLARTAAF
;
A
#
# COMPACT_ATOMS: atom_id res chain seq x y z
N MET A 1 -67.70 -17.65 40.25
CA MET A 1 -66.31 -18.10 40.09
C MET A 1 -65.94 -17.99 38.61
N MET A 2 -65.85 -16.77 38.05
CA MET A 2 -65.46 -16.55 36.64
C MET A 2 -65.00 -15.11 36.44
N LEU A 3 -63.79 -14.80 36.78
CA LEU A 3 -63.15 -13.50 36.39
C LEU A 3 -61.64 -13.58 36.60
N ARG A 4 -60.95 -14.41 35.81
CA ARG A 4 -59.44 -14.46 35.87
C ARG A 4 -58.75 -14.74 34.55
N PHE A 5 -59.39 -14.69 33.39
CA PHE A 5 -58.72 -15.06 32.10
C PHE A 5 -58.44 -13.88 31.16
N ALA A 6 -58.79 -12.64 31.49
CA ALA A 6 -58.63 -11.52 30.55
C ALA A 6 -57.31 -10.77 30.68
N ARG A 7 -56.49 -11.04 31.72
CA ARG A 7 -55.27 -10.23 32.00
C ARG A 7 -53.98 -10.80 31.37
N SER A 8 -53.99 -12.09 31.00
CA SER A 8 -52.82 -12.75 30.42
C SER A 8 -52.53 -12.31 28.97
N ARG A 9 -53.52 -12.19 28.11
CA ARG A 9 -53.33 -11.88 26.68
C ARG A 9 -52.73 -10.53 26.35
N ARG A 10 -52.89 -9.51 27.21
CA ARG A 10 -52.29 -8.18 26.95
C ARG A 10 -50.83 -8.13 27.36
N ALA A 11 -50.41 -8.91 28.32
CA ALA A 11 -48.99 -9.01 28.71
C ALA A 11 -48.19 -9.76 27.63
N ASP A 12 -48.76 -10.83 27.05
CA ASP A 12 -48.10 -11.59 25.99
C ASP A 12 -47.93 -10.79 24.69
N ALA A 13 -48.89 -9.93 24.33
CA ALA A 13 -48.76 -9.06 23.15
C ALA A 13 -47.68 -7.99 23.31
N GLY A 14 -47.49 -7.46 24.54
CA GLY A 14 -46.42 -6.49 24.83
C GLY A 14 -45.03 -7.12 24.78
N THR A 15 -44.88 -8.36 25.25
CA THR A 15 -43.62 -9.12 25.21
C THR A 15 -43.25 -9.48 23.77
N ALA A 16 -44.20 -9.91 22.96
CA ALA A 16 -43.95 -10.22 21.55
C ALA A 16 -43.51 -8.99 20.74
N LEU A 17 -44.11 -7.83 21.02
CA LEU A 17 -43.72 -6.58 20.35
C LEU A 17 -42.31 -6.11 20.74
N LEU A 18 -41.93 -6.27 22.00
CA LEU A 18 -40.59 -6.00 22.50
C LEU A 18 -39.56 -6.96 21.84
N GLU A 19 -39.91 -8.23 21.70
CA GLU A 19 -39.05 -9.24 21.07
C GLU A 19 -38.78 -8.89 19.59
N VAL A 20 -39.82 -8.51 18.85
CA VAL A 20 -39.66 -8.05 17.45
C VAL A 20 -38.80 -6.81 17.34
N LEU A 21 -39.01 -5.84 18.22
CA LEU A 21 -38.18 -4.60 18.24
C LEU A 21 -36.71 -4.90 18.56
N LEU A 22 -36.48 -5.81 19.54
CA LEU A 22 -35.11 -6.22 19.89
C LEU A 22 -34.46 -6.98 18.74
N ALA A 23 -35.19 -7.92 18.11
CA ALA A 23 -34.68 -8.65 16.95
C ALA A 23 -34.33 -7.71 15.79
N LEU A 24 -35.19 -6.71 15.52
CA LEU A 24 -34.93 -5.69 14.49
C LEU A 24 -33.69 -4.84 14.82
N ALA A 25 -33.55 -4.41 16.07
CA ALA A 25 -32.38 -3.65 16.53
C ALA A 25 -31.10 -4.45 16.38
N LEU A 26 -31.08 -5.72 16.79
CA LEU A 26 -29.95 -6.61 16.61
C LEU A 26 -29.61 -6.84 15.14
N PHE A 27 -30.63 -7.00 14.30
CA PHE A 27 -30.43 -7.14 12.85
C PHE A 27 -29.77 -5.91 12.23
N VAL A 28 -30.22 -4.71 12.59
CA VAL A 28 -29.63 -3.46 12.09
C VAL A 28 -28.16 -3.33 12.53
N VAL A 29 -27.86 -3.65 13.79
CA VAL A 29 -26.47 -3.63 14.30
C VAL A 29 -25.60 -4.65 13.54
N ALA A 30 -26.08 -5.87 13.36
CA ALA A 30 -25.35 -6.90 12.63
C ALA A 30 -25.11 -6.47 11.17
N ALA A 31 -26.10 -5.94 10.48
CA ALA A 31 -25.98 -5.43 9.12
C ALA A 31 -24.97 -4.28 9.03
N ALA A 32 -24.95 -3.36 10.00
CA ALA A 32 -23.97 -2.28 10.04
C ALA A 32 -22.54 -2.79 10.21
N ILE A 33 -22.31 -3.77 11.06
CA ILE A 33 -20.99 -4.40 11.26
C ILE A 33 -20.50 -5.07 9.97
N VAL A 34 -21.35 -5.84 9.30
CA VAL A 34 -21.00 -6.50 8.03
C VAL A 34 -20.65 -5.48 6.96
N THR A 35 -21.46 -4.43 6.81
CA THR A 35 -21.24 -3.40 5.79
C THR A 35 -19.93 -2.63 6.04
N SER A 36 -19.63 -2.29 7.29
CA SER A 36 -18.38 -1.61 7.64
C SER A 36 -17.15 -2.49 7.38
N GLY A 37 -17.25 -3.79 7.67
CA GLY A 37 -16.19 -4.76 7.38
C GLY A 37 -15.90 -4.90 5.88
N MET A 38 -16.92 -4.93 5.04
CA MET A 38 -16.75 -4.98 3.58
C MET A 38 -16.09 -3.71 3.04
N SER A 39 -16.49 -2.53 3.52
CA SER A 39 -15.89 -1.27 3.11
C SER A 39 -14.40 -1.19 3.48
N ALA A 40 -14.02 -1.60 4.69
CA ALA A 40 -12.63 -1.66 5.11
C ALA A 40 -11.80 -2.64 4.24
N SER A 41 -12.38 -3.77 3.86
CA SER A 41 -11.72 -4.77 3.01
C SER A 41 -11.42 -4.24 1.61
N THR A 42 -12.34 -3.54 0.97
CA THR A 42 -12.13 -2.95 -0.36
C THR A 42 -11.05 -1.87 -0.35
N HIS A 43 -11.02 -0.99 0.65
CA HIS A 43 -9.96 0.01 0.80
C HIS A 43 -8.58 -0.63 1.01
N ASN A 44 -8.50 -1.72 1.77
CA ASN A 44 -7.24 -2.44 1.97
C ASN A 44 -6.75 -3.10 0.67
N LEU A 45 -7.63 -3.67 -0.13
CA LEU A 45 -7.28 -4.25 -1.42
C LEU A 45 -6.71 -3.21 -2.40
N ASP A 46 -7.33 -2.03 -2.48
CA ASP A 46 -6.84 -0.95 -3.34
C ASP A 46 -5.48 -0.42 -2.90
N ARG A 47 -5.27 -0.31 -1.59
CA ARG A 47 -3.97 0.06 -1.03
C ARG A 47 -2.91 -1.00 -1.33
N GLN A 48 -3.25 -2.27 -1.20
CA GLN A 48 -2.35 -3.39 -1.50
C GLN A 48 -1.99 -3.44 -2.98
N ARG A 49 -2.94 -3.27 -3.89
CA ARG A 49 -2.70 -3.19 -5.33
C ARG A 49 -1.73 -2.07 -5.68
N ARG A 50 -1.95 -0.87 -5.16
CA ARG A 50 -1.04 0.26 -5.38
C ARG A 50 0.36 0.00 -4.82
N ASN A 51 0.48 -0.61 -3.64
CA ASN A 51 1.77 -0.99 -3.07
C ASN A 51 2.51 -2.01 -3.93
N THR A 52 1.82 -3.01 -4.45
CA THR A 52 2.39 -4.02 -5.34
C THR A 52 2.83 -3.38 -6.66
N HIS A 53 2.05 -2.48 -7.20
CA HIS A 53 2.40 -1.73 -8.41
C HIS A 53 3.66 -0.91 -8.21
N ALA A 54 3.75 -0.14 -7.12
CA ALA A 54 4.94 0.63 -6.78
C ALA A 54 6.19 -0.24 -6.62
N ALA A 55 6.05 -1.41 -5.98
CA ALA A 55 7.15 -2.35 -5.81
C ALA A 55 7.64 -2.91 -7.17
N ASN A 56 6.71 -3.25 -8.06
CA ASN A 56 7.05 -3.73 -9.41
C ASN A 56 7.75 -2.66 -10.24
N LEU A 57 7.27 -1.40 -10.19
CA LEU A 57 7.94 -0.29 -10.87
C LEU A 57 9.36 -0.06 -10.34
N ALA A 58 9.54 -0.11 -9.01
CA ALA A 58 10.87 0.00 -8.41
C ALA A 58 11.81 -1.13 -8.84
N ALA A 59 11.30 -2.37 -8.87
CA ALA A 59 12.07 -3.53 -9.33
C ALA A 59 12.45 -3.40 -10.81
N THR A 60 11.55 -2.90 -11.66
CA THR A 60 11.83 -2.64 -13.08
C THR A 60 12.95 -1.62 -13.25
N VAL A 61 12.89 -0.49 -12.53
CA VAL A 61 13.94 0.54 -12.58
C VAL A 61 15.29 -0.04 -12.17
N LEU A 62 15.33 -0.84 -11.09
CA LEU A 62 16.58 -1.49 -10.66
C LEU A 62 17.10 -2.50 -11.70
N ALA A 63 16.21 -3.27 -12.33
CA ALA A 63 16.59 -4.19 -13.39
C ALA A 63 17.14 -3.44 -14.62
N GLU A 64 16.55 -2.33 -15.01
CA GLU A 64 17.05 -1.47 -16.09
C GLU A 64 18.47 -0.94 -15.81
N ILE A 65 18.75 -0.56 -14.55
CA ILE A 65 20.08 -0.13 -14.13
C ILE A 65 21.08 -1.29 -14.18
N GLN A 66 20.71 -2.49 -13.71
CA GLN A 66 21.55 -3.67 -13.72
C GLN A 66 21.91 -4.13 -15.15
N LEU A 67 20.94 -4.00 -16.07
CA LEU A 67 21.10 -4.33 -17.47
C LEU A 67 21.84 -3.23 -18.26
N GLY A 68 22.16 -2.09 -17.63
CA GLY A 68 22.81 -0.95 -18.30
C GLY A 68 21.91 -0.18 -19.26
N ILE A 69 20.59 -0.42 -19.20
CA ILE A 69 19.59 0.29 -20.03
C ILE A 69 19.42 1.71 -19.50
N ARG A 70 19.42 1.86 -18.17
CA ARG A 70 19.33 3.16 -17.49
C ARG A 70 20.64 3.46 -16.78
N SER A 71 21.15 4.67 -16.97
CA SER A 71 22.39 5.10 -16.30
C SER A 71 22.14 5.44 -14.83
N PRO A 72 22.96 4.95 -13.88
CA PRO A 72 22.91 5.42 -12.51
C PRO A 72 23.22 6.92 -12.36
N ALA A 73 23.89 7.53 -13.35
CA ALA A 73 24.20 8.97 -13.37
C ALA A 73 22.97 9.85 -13.65
N GLU A 74 21.88 9.29 -14.16
CA GLU A 74 20.59 9.98 -14.34
C GLU A 74 19.82 10.04 -13.02
N ALA A 75 20.49 10.51 -11.96
CA ALA A 75 19.87 10.73 -10.67
C ALA A 75 18.80 11.84 -10.73
N GLY A 76 17.74 11.70 -9.97
CA GLY A 76 16.65 12.65 -9.88
C GLY A 76 15.28 12.04 -10.12
N GLU A 77 14.27 12.88 -10.11
CA GLU A 77 12.87 12.47 -10.28
C GLU A 77 12.51 12.40 -11.76
N GLN A 78 12.01 11.28 -12.20
CA GLN A 78 11.58 11.02 -13.57
C GLN A 78 10.16 10.46 -13.58
N PRO A 79 9.25 11.00 -14.40
CA PRO A 79 7.93 10.45 -14.60
C PRO A 79 8.00 9.18 -15.46
N PHE A 80 7.10 8.24 -15.21
CA PHE A 80 6.92 7.09 -16.08
C PHE A 80 6.08 7.46 -17.31
N ALA A 81 6.32 6.74 -18.41
CA ALA A 81 5.46 6.84 -19.59
C ALA A 81 4.07 6.22 -19.34
N ALA A 82 3.09 6.62 -20.15
CA ALA A 82 1.77 6.00 -20.11
C ALA A 82 1.86 4.47 -20.25
N PRO A 83 1.07 3.71 -19.52
CA PRO A 83 -0.06 4.09 -18.66
C PRO A 83 0.28 4.46 -17.21
N PHE A 84 1.54 4.67 -16.88
CA PHE A 84 2.03 4.93 -15.51
C PHE A 84 2.40 6.41 -15.27
N ASP A 85 1.85 7.32 -16.05
CA ASP A 85 2.09 8.76 -16.04
C ASP A 85 1.85 9.46 -14.68
N LYS A 86 1.02 8.83 -13.82
CA LYS A 86 0.78 9.29 -12.44
C LYS A 86 1.84 8.85 -11.43
N TRP A 87 2.84 8.12 -11.89
CA TRP A 87 3.92 7.62 -11.05
C TRP A 87 5.22 8.31 -11.39
N THR A 88 6.02 8.58 -10.38
CA THR A 88 7.38 9.12 -10.53
C THR A 88 8.38 8.22 -9.83
N ALA A 89 9.56 8.08 -10.43
CA ALA A 89 10.69 7.42 -9.82
C ALA A 89 11.77 8.47 -9.51
N GLU A 90 12.24 8.50 -8.29
CA GLU A 90 13.41 9.25 -7.89
C GLU A 90 14.55 8.26 -7.65
N LEU A 91 15.69 8.51 -8.29
CA LEU A 91 16.88 7.70 -8.17
C LEU A 91 17.91 8.41 -7.31
N VAL A 92 18.33 7.78 -6.22
CA VAL A 92 19.41 8.26 -5.35
C VAL A 92 20.53 7.23 -5.38
N VAL A 93 21.71 7.67 -5.78
CA VAL A 93 22.91 6.84 -5.87
C VAL A 93 23.97 7.34 -4.91
N SER A 94 24.52 6.45 -4.09
CA SER A 94 25.59 6.76 -3.16
C SER A 94 26.69 5.69 -3.22
N PRO A 95 27.97 6.09 -3.16
CA PRO A 95 29.06 5.13 -3.07
C PRO A 95 28.96 4.36 -1.76
N THR A 96 29.31 3.08 -1.79
CA THR A 96 29.43 2.28 -0.56
C THR A 96 30.90 2.23 -0.20
N GLU A 97 31.22 2.74 0.99
CA GLU A 97 32.58 2.68 1.55
C GLU A 97 32.88 1.27 2.08
N THR A 98 34.11 0.83 1.91
CA THR A 98 34.61 -0.39 2.55
C THR A 98 35.00 -0.03 3.99
N GLU A 99 34.96 -0.97 4.94
CA GLU A 99 35.39 -0.80 6.34
C GLU A 99 36.82 -0.23 6.48
N THR A 100 37.64 -0.34 5.46
CA THR A 100 38.99 0.21 5.36
C THR A 100 39.08 1.58 4.67
N GLY A 101 37.95 2.24 4.38
CA GLY A 101 37.92 3.59 3.79
C GLY A 101 38.30 3.65 2.30
N GLY A 102 38.37 2.52 1.60
CA GLY A 102 38.62 2.45 0.16
C GLY A 102 37.32 2.42 -0.66
N ALA A 103 37.36 2.89 -1.90
CA ALA A 103 36.26 2.77 -2.85
C ALA A 103 36.01 1.26 -3.14
N SER A 104 34.84 0.75 -2.76
CA SER A 104 34.53 -0.68 -2.90
C SER A 104 34.14 -1.09 -4.32
N GLY A 105 33.97 -0.15 -5.25
CA GLY A 105 33.36 -0.42 -6.56
C GLY A 105 31.87 -0.80 -6.48
N LEU A 106 31.28 -0.65 -5.29
CA LEU A 106 29.88 -0.92 -5.05
C LEU A 106 29.12 0.41 -4.91
N LEU A 107 27.97 0.48 -5.55
CA LEU A 107 27.05 1.61 -5.40
C LEU A 107 25.79 1.15 -4.68
N ARG A 108 25.34 1.96 -3.74
CA ARG A 108 24.02 1.84 -3.16
C ARG A 108 23.06 2.65 -4.03
N VAL A 109 22.14 1.95 -4.64
CA VAL A 109 21.08 2.53 -5.45
C VAL A 109 19.77 2.46 -4.68
N GLU A 110 19.14 3.59 -4.49
CA GLU A 110 17.85 3.73 -3.85
C GLU A 110 16.85 4.27 -4.87
N VAL A 111 15.78 3.53 -5.09
CA VAL A 111 14.68 3.91 -5.97
C VAL A 111 13.48 4.25 -5.10
N ILE A 112 12.97 5.46 -5.23
CA ILE A 112 11.81 5.96 -4.50
C ILE A 112 10.70 6.18 -5.51
N ILE A 113 9.62 5.39 -5.38
CA ILE A 113 8.43 5.51 -6.24
C ILE A 113 7.38 6.30 -5.49
N ARG A 114 6.84 7.33 -6.14
CA ARG A 114 5.76 8.17 -5.66
C ARG A 114 4.56 8.13 -6.60
N HIS A 115 3.38 8.28 -6.04
CA HIS A 115 2.14 8.43 -6.80
C HIS A 115 1.58 9.84 -6.58
N GLN A 116 1.24 10.54 -7.66
CA GLN A 116 0.82 11.95 -7.60
C GLN A 116 -0.48 12.19 -6.82
N GLU A 117 -1.43 11.26 -6.92
CA GLU A 117 -2.76 11.41 -6.29
C GLU A 117 -2.87 10.77 -4.90
N SER A 118 -1.81 10.17 -4.37
CA SER A 118 -1.83 9.49 -3.07
C SER A 118 -0.52 9.69 -2.31
N VAL A 119 -0.61 9.69 -0.98
CA VAL A 119 0.56 9.77 -0.07
C VAL A 119 1.38 8.47 -0.10
N LEU A 120 1.31 7.70 -1.19
CA LEU A 120 2.04 6.46 -1.31
C LEU A 120 3.47 6.73 -1.75
N VAL A 121 4.42 6.36 -0.90
CA VAL A 121 5.86 6.37 -1.20
C VAL A 121 6.40 4.97 -0.96
N ARG A 122 7.05 4.39 -1.97
CA ARG A 122 7.73 3.11 -1.85
C ARG A 122 9.21 3.30 -2.15
N ARG A 123 10.05 2.80 -1.24
CA ARG A 123 11.51 2.86 -1.33
C ARG A 123 12.06 1.46 -1.47
N LEU A 124 12.95 1.25 -2.43
CA LEU A 124 13.68 0.01 -2.63
C LEU A 124 15.17 0.34 -2.75
N THR A 125 15.98 -0.29 -1.92
CA THR A 125 17.43 -0.07 -1.87
C THR A 125 18.15 -1.35 -2.27
N GLN A 126 19.13 -1.23 -3.15
CA GLN A 126 19.98 -2.34 -3.55
C GLN A 126 21.43 -1.89 -3.67
N ILE A 127 22.35 -2.79 -3.34
CA ILE A 127 23.78 -2.59 -3.59
C ILE A 127 24.11 -3.31 -4.89
N ILE A 128 24.66 -2.56 -5.85
CA ILE A 128 25.04 -3.10 -7.15
C ILE A 128 26.55 -2.89 -7.37
N ARG A 129 27.19 -3.84 -8.07
CA ARG A 129 28.53 -3.65 -8.58
C ARG A 129 28.45 -2.96 -9.94
N VAL A 130 29.09 -1.84 -10.07
CA VAL A 130 29.16 -1.12 -11.35
C VAL A 130 30.49 -1.49 -12.01
N PRO A 131 30.51 -1.84 -13.29
CA PRO A 131 31.75 -1.98 -14.05
C PRO A 131 32.56 -0.66 -13.99
N ASP A 132 33.87 -0.76 -13.88
CA ASP A 132 34.81 0.39 -13.70
C ASP A 132 34.67 1.51 -14.73
N SER A 133 34.08 1.21 -15.89
CA SER A 133 33.76 2.19 -16.93
C SER A 133 32.71 3.22 -16.54
N LEU A 134 31.74 2.85 -15.72
CA LEU A 134 30.65 3.75 -15.27
C LEU A 134 30.96 4.42 -13.90
N ALA A 135 31.83 3.84 -13.10
CA ALA A 135 32.26 4.41 -11.83
C ALA A 135 33.00 5.75 -11.99
N ARG A 136 33.68 5.94 -13.10
CA ARG A 136 34.43 7.18 -13.42
C ARG A 136 33.50 8.35 -13.78
N THR A 137 32.29 8.09 -14.27
CA THR A 137 31.35 9.14 -14.70
C THR A 137 30.51 9.68 -13.53
N ALA A 138 30.40 8.94 -12.44
CA ALA A 138 29.63 9.33 -11.25
C ALA A 138 30.45 10.12 -10.19
N ALA A 139 31.75 10.38 -10.46
CA ALA A 139 32.69 11.03 -9.53
C ALA A 139 32.93 12.51 -9.82
N PHE A 140 32.09 13.14 -10.66
CA PHE A 140 32.16 14.59 -10.97
C PHE A 140 30.90 15.32 -10.51
#